data_299f1645b411b4a2d1c91398bf26c8df
#
_entry.id   299f1645b411b4a2d1c91398bf26c8df
#
_cell.length_a   1.000
_cell.length_b   1.000
_cell.length_c   1.000
_cell.angle_alpha   90.00
_cell.angle_beta   90.00
_cell.angle_gamma   90.00
#
_symmetry.space_group_name_H-M   'P 1'
#
loop_
_entity.id
_entity.type
_entity.pdbx_description
1 polymer ?
#
loop_
_entity_poly.entity_id
_entity_poly.type
_entity_poly.pdbx_seq_one_letter_code
_entity_poly.pdbx_strand_id
1 'polypeptide(L)'
;MQQKKIEQYETQDMINGRAYKKVLLLKVPHCIHPAAIPENDSFRLKHTFRPIPSFALAALCAFLEKHNTFGCHIQAVDVNIEAYSQPGTPIDIYRYPSLLEEIIKNADYDVIGISAMFVFNQRWLIQAVEFSRKYHPQAKIIVGGGYATIFPGKCLTEMAVDAVATGEGETTLVHLLNRFNRFKDTVFEEKFPFSGYGEKNGDGTVNIVPLKHYIDMNEIPMAAWHYLDVEKYFKNSGDRMLAIEGVRGCPYRCTFCNTQMTWGYKLRYKKADTLISEMIELDKKYKASLHFIDDNRSVNREWMLDFLQKVLANNIVLEAVPSSFHAHHLDEELIDLLKKAGIKIIGIAVETGSPEMQKRLKKNLDFNKVKEVVRWIKAGGLRVHINYMFGFPNETMEQVNETLAVARELNAHSSQFLILVPYPGTEVYEEAKRDNLLVLDGDNLDNFEPRRSNYLLSDEWTAAQLEEIIYDANIELNFLNNPSLNIPDQLEDFRDFCEKLLLRIPGHIAAAIAVGFIYKNKNDMANCEKFYNTAVESFKEKGTFETFFKYLAWDNPIVADFNRYCRSKNIDIRTFFPQD
;
A
#
# COMPACT_ATOMS: atom_id res chain seq x y z
N MET A 1 20.16 -5.22 35.99
CA MET A 1 19.23 -4.10 36.20
C MET A 1 17.77 -4.48 35.85
N GLN A 2 17.53 -5.15 34.72
CA GLN A 2 16.20 -5.63 34.32
C GLN A 2 15.58 -6.64 35.32
N GLN A 3 16.35 -7.61 35.77
CA GLN A 3 15.91 -8.64 36.70
C GLN A 3 15.47 -8.07 38.06
N LYS A 4 16.19 -7.06 38.60
CA LYS A 4 15.77 -6.33 39.83
C LYS A 4 14.51 -5.50 39.65
N LYS A 5 14.26 -4.94 38.43
CA LYS A 5 13.03 -4.25 38.13
C LYS A 5 11.83 -5.22 38.03
N ILE A 6 12.05 -6.40 37.48
CA ILE A 6 11.03 -7.47 37.41
C ILE A 6 10.65 -7.96 38.81
N GLU A 7 11.64 -8.24 39.67
CA GLU A 7 11.38 -8.63 41.05
C GLU A 7 10.65 -7.56 41.88
N GLN A 8 10.97 -6.27 41.66
CA GLN A 8 10.29 -5.15 42.31
C GLN A 8 8.85 -4.98 41.82
N TYR A 9 8.60 -5.30 40.55
CA TYR A 9 7.28 -5.28 39.95
C TYR A 9 6.41 -6.45 40.43
N GLU A 10 6.96 -7.68 40.50
CA GLU A 10 6.26 -8.85 41.04
C GLU A 10 5.82 -8.68 42.50
N THR A 11 6.65 -7.97 43.31
CA THR A 11 6.29 -7.62 44.67
C THR A 11 5.16 -6.60 44.76
N GLN A 12 5.07 -5.69 43.79
CA GLN A 12 4.04 -4.65 43.73
C GLN A 12 2.70 -5.17 43.17
N ASP A 13 2.72 -6.16 42.29
CA ASP A 13 1.54 -6.85 41.79
C ASP A 13 0.78 -7.61 42.91
N MET A 14 1.51 -8.14 43.89
CA MET A 14 0.91 -8.79 45.07
C MET A 14 0.13 -7.79 45.95
N ILE A 15 0.41 -6.49 45.81
CA ILE A 15 -0.24 -5.44 46.60
C ILE A 15 -1.44 -4.83 45.85
N ASN A 16 -1.47 -4.82 44.50
CA ASN A 16 -2.39 -4.01 43.68
C ASN A 16 -3.37 -4.77 42.78
N GLY A 17 -3.38 -6.12 42.77
CA GLY A 17 -4.30 -6.91 41.95
C GLY A 17 -3.71 -7.35 40.61
N ARG A 18 -4.55 -7.50 39.58
CA ARG A 18 -4.24 -8.12 38.30
C ARG A 18 -3.12 -7.41 37.51
N ALA A 19 -2.07 -8.12 37.10
CA ALA A 19 -1.06 -7.65 36.16
C ALA A 19 -1.49 -7.91 34.71
N TYR A 20 -1.21 -6.96 33.83
CA TYR A 20 -1.51 -7.04 32.39
C TYR A 20 -0.26 -7.52 31.65
N LYS A 21 -0.04 -8.85 31.60
CA LYS A 21 1.19 -9.47 31.08
C LYS A 21 1.02 -10.19 29.73
N LYS A 22 -0.19 -10.65 29.39
CA LYS A 22 -0.46 -11.35 28.13
C LYS A 22 -1.02 -10.38 27.09
N VAL A 23 -0.21 -10.05 26.10
CA VAL A 23 -0.53 -9.05 25.08
C VAL A 23 -0.74 -9.72 23.73
N LEU A 24 -1.93 -9.57 23.15
CA LEU A 24 -2.21 -9.87 21.75
C LEU A 24 -2.06 -8.60 20.92
N LEU A 25 -1.26 -8.63 19.87
CA LEU A 25 -1.25 -7.64 18.80
C LEU A 25 -1.92 -8.25 17.56
N LEU A 26 -3.07 -7.72 17.19
CA LEU A 26 -3.93 -8.24 16.14
C LEU A 26 -4.03 -7.24 14.99
N LYS A 27 -3.76 -7.68 13.76
CA LYS A 27 -4.07 -6.94 12.55
C LYS A 27 -5.33 -7.51 11.92
N VAL A 28 -6.35 -6.65 11.78
CA VAL A 28 -7.62 -7.03 11.15
C VAL A 28 -7.47 -7.32 9.65
N PRO A 29 -8.46 -8.00 9.02
CA PRO A 29 -8.44 -8.27 7.58
C PRO A 29 -8.24 -7.02 6.73
N HIS A 30 -7.49 -7.18 5.64
CA HIS A 30 -7.08 -6.13 4.72
C HIS A 30 -7.97 -6.09 3.47
N CYS A 31 -9.22 -6.47 3.62
CA CYS A 31 -10.24 -6.50 2.57
C CYS A 31 -11.51 -5.84 3.08
N ILE A 32 -12.42 -5.56 2.16
CA ILE A 32 -13.77 -5.11 2.52
C ILE A 32 -14.46 -6.21 3.33
N HIS A 33 -15.22 -5.78 4.33
CA HIS A 33 -16.05 -6.70 5.11
C HIS A 33 -17.14 -7.33 4.22
N PRO A 34 -17.38 -8.66 4.28
CA PRO A 34 -18.35 -9.33 3.41
C PRO A 34 -19.75 -8.70 3.42
N ALA A 35 -20.19 -8.21 4.57
CA ALA A 35 -21.48 -7.52 4.71
C ALA A 35 -21.58 -6.17 3.96
N ALA A 36 -20.46 -5.60 3.48
CA ALA A 36 -20.43 -4.38 2.71
C ALA A 36 -20.33 -4.62 1.19
N ILE A 37 -20.27 -5.90 0.76
CA ILE A 37 -20.19 -6.26 -0.66
C ILE A 37 -21.59 -6.49 -1.20
N PRO A 38 -22.00 -5.80 -2.30
CA PRO A 38 -23.27 -6.09 -2.95
C PRO A 38 -23.34 -7.54 -3.44
N GLU A 39 -24.50 -8.18 -3.31
CA GLU A 39 -24.71 -9.61 -3.65
C GLU A 39 -24.26 -10.00 -5.07
N ASN A 40 -24.25 -9.06 -6.01
CA ASN A 40 -23.92 -9.29 -7.42
C ASN A 40 -22.47 -8.93 -7.79
N ASP A 41 -21.61 -8.53 -6.83
CA ASP A 41 -20.24 -8.11 -7.13
C ASP A 41 -19.26 -9.29 -7.09
N SER A 42 -19.36 -10.16 -8.09
CA SER A 42 -18.49 -11.35 -8.22
C SER A 42 -17.01 -11.03 -8.43
N PHE A 43 -16.69 -9.82 -8.90
CA PHE A 43 -15.31 -9.38 -9.14
C PHE A 43 -14.54 -9.19 -7.82
N ARG A 44 -15.20 -8.64 -6.79
CA ARG A 44 -14.60 -8.40 -5.47
C ARG A 44 -14.34 -9.68 -4.68
N LEU A 45 -15.13 -10.72 -4.94
CA LEU A 45 -15.01 -12.02 -4.29
C LEU A 45 -13.81 -12.83 -4.77
N LYS A 46 -13.28 -12.55 -5.96
CA LYS A 46 -12.22 -13.33 -6.61
C LYS A 46 -10.82 -12.73 -6.50
N HIS A 47 -10.67 -11.54 -5.90
CA HIS A 47 -9.34 -10.94 -5.80
C HIS A 47 -8.50 -11.58 -4.70
N THR A 48 -7.52 -12.35 -5.14
CA THR A 48 -6.43 -12.85 -4.30
C THR A 48 -5.58 -11.69 -3.83
N PHE A 49 -5.71 -11.32 -2.56
CA PHE A 49 -4.77 -10.44 -1.91
C PHE A 49 -3.44 -11.18 -1.72
N ARG A 50 -2.33 -10.60 -2.15
CA ARG A 50 -1.01 -11.18 -1.87
C ARG A 50 -0.67 -10.93 -0.41
N PRO A 51 -0.46 -11.96 0.42
CA PRO A 51 -0.09 -11.74 1.80
C PRO A 51 1.36 -11.26 1.87
N ILE A 52 1.54 -10.09 2.48
CA ILE A 52 2.87 -9.53 2.79
C ILE A 52 2.98 -9.49 4.31
N PRO A 53 4.11 -9.97 4.89
CA PRO A 53 4.30 -9.94 6.34
C PRO A 53 4.10 -8.53 6.90
N SER A 54 3.34 -8.41 7.99
CA SER A 54 2.99 -7.12 8.57
C SER A 54 4.17 -6.45 9.24
N PHE A 55 4.76 -5.44 8.59
CA PHE A 55 5.84 -4.64 9.18
C PHE A 55 5.39 -3.97 10.48
N ALA A 56 4.19 -3.40 10.51
CA ALA A 56 3.67 -2.71 11.70
C ALA A 56 3.61 -3.62 12.93
N LEU A 57 3.13 -4.86 12.78
CA LEU A 57 3.15 -5.83 13.89
C LEU A 57 4.58 -6.17 14.31
N ALA A 58 5.46 -6.46 13.36
CA ALA A 58 6.86 -6.79 13.65
C ALA A 58 7.61 -5.64 14.32
N ALA A 59 7.35 -4.38 13.91
CA ALA A 59 7.94 -3.19 14.53
C ALA A 59 7.43 -2.96 15.96
N LEU A 60 6.12 -3.07 16.18
CA LEU A 60 5.53 -2.97 17.51
C LEU A 60 6.08 -4.05 18.46
N CYS A 61 6.16 -5.30 17.99
CA CYS A 61 6.74 -6.40 18.76
C CYS A 61 8.21 -6.12 19.11
N ALA A 62 9.02 -5.67 18.16
CA ALA A 62 10.42 -5.33 18.37
C ALA A 62 10.60 -4.23 19.43
N PHE A 63 9.77 -3.19 19.36
CA PHE A 63 9.83 -2.09 20.29
C PHE A 63 9.38 -2.52 21.71
N LEU A 64 8.29 -3.30 21.80
CA LEU A 64 7.86 -3.89 23.07
C LEU A 64 8.92 -4.82 23.66
N GLU A 65 9.52 -5.70 22.86
CA GLU A 65 10.57 -6.62 23.32
C GLU A 65 11.76 -5.86 23.90
N LYS A 66 12.19 -4.78 23.23
CA LYS A 66 13.29 -3.91 23.70
C LYS A 66 12.95 -3.17 24.99
N HIS A 67 11.72 -2.71 25.14
CA HIS A 67 11.26 -1.86 26.25
C HIS A 67 10.30 -2.56 27.22
N ASN A 68 10.22 -3.88 27.16
CA ASN A 68 9.38 -4.70 28.04
C ASN A 68 9.96 -4.77 29.45
N THR A 69 9.61 -3.79 30.26
CA THR A 69 10.17 -3.62 31.63
C THR A 69 9.56 -4.56 32.66
N PHE A 70 8.40 -5.18 32.34
CA PHE A 70 7.68 -6.09 33.24
C PHE A 70 7.42 -7.51 32.67
N GLY A 71 8.13 -7.89 31.60
CA GLY A 71 8.11 -9.26 31.08
C GLY A 71 6.78 -9.67 30.45
N CYS A 72 6.15 -8.81 29.64
CA CYS A 72 4.97 -9.18 28.89
C CYS A 72 5.25 -10.33 27.92
N HIS A 73 4.32 -11.28 27.86
CA HIS A 73 4.27 -12.28 26.81
C HIS A 73 3.51 -11.70 25.62
N ILE A 74 4.19 -11.56 24.50
CA ILE A 74 3.66 -10.95 23.29
C ILE A 74 3.26 -12.04 22.30
N GLN A 75 2.07 -11.96 21.75
CA GLN A 75 1.60 -12.72 20.59
C GLN A 75 1.18 -11.75 19.50
N ALA A 76 1.64 -11.97 18.27
CA ALA A 76 1.24 -11.18 17.12
C ALA A 76 0.48 -12.06 16.11
N VAL A 77 -0.67 -11.59 15.64
CA VAL A 77 -1.51 -12.31 14.67
C VAL A 77 -1.96 -11.37 13.57
N ASP A 78 -1.61 -11.69 12.34
CA ASP A 78 -2.19 -11.08 11.14
C ASP A 78 -3.29 -11.99 10.60
N VAL A 79 -4.55 -11.59 10.77
CA VAL A 79 -5.71 -12.39 10.34
C VAL A 79 -5.66 -12.71 8.84
N ASN A 80 -5.00 -11.87 8.04
CA ASN A 80 -4.90 -12.09 6.60
C ASN A 80 -4.16 -13.38 6.24
N ILE A 81 -3.05 -13.69 6.91
CA ILE A 81 -2.29 -14.91 6.62
C ILE A 81 -2.98 -16.16 7.16
N GLU A 82 -3.76 -16.03 8.24
CA GLU A 82 -4.48 -17.15 8.83
C GLU A 82 -5.62 -17.64 7.95
N ALA A 83 -6.16 -16.80 7.07
CA ALA A 83 -7.22 -17.18 6.13
C ALA A 83 -6.75 -18.07 4.96
N TYR A 84 -5.43 -18.15 4.72
CA TYR A 84 -4.90 -19.01 3.65
C TYR A 84 -4.88 -20.48 4.08
N SER A 85 -5.59 -21.31 3.34
CA SER A 85 -5.61 -22.76 3.53
C SER A 85 -4.55 -23.49 2.72
N GLN A 86 -4.28 -23.02 1.49
CA GLN A 86 -3.28 -23.58 0.57
C GLN A 86 -2.68 -22.50 -0.32
N PRO A 87 -1.40 -22.64 -0.74
CA PRO A 87 -0.77 -21.72 -1.67
C PRO A 87 -1.53 -21.63 -2.99
N GLY A 88 -1.68 -20.39 -3.49
CA GLY A 88 -2.31 -20.13 -4.80
C GLY A 88 -3.83 -20.26 -4.83
N THR A 89 -4.48 -20.58 -3.69
CA THR A 89 -5.96 -20.58 -3.62
C THR A 89 -6.47 -19.18 -3.28
N PRO A 90 -7.58 -18.74 -3.90
CA PRO A 90 -8.26 -17.53 -3.50
C PRO A 90 -8.67 -17.59 -2.03
N ILE A 91 -8.55 -16.48 -1.32
CA ILE A 91 -9.05 -16.37 0.04
C ILE A 91 -10.59 -16.34 -0.01
N ASP A 92 -11.21 -17.21 0.77
CA ASP A 92 -12.63 -17.08 1.05
C ASP A 92 -12.85 -15.99 2.11
N ILE A 93 -13.23 -14.81 1.67
CA ILE A 93 -13.44 -13.66 2.55
C ILE A 93 -14.57 -13.89 3.57
N TYR A 94 -15.51 -14.80 3.29
CA TYR A 94 -16.59 -15.15 4.21
C TYR A 94 -16.11 -15.95 5.42
N ARG A 95 -14.90 -16.50 5.40
CA ARG A 95 -14.27 -17.15 6.55
C ARG A 95 -13.70 -16.17 7.57
N TYR A 96 -13.42 -14.95 7.18
CA TYR A 96 -12.76 -13.98 8.07
C TYR A 96 -13.53 -13.72 9.37
N PRO A 97 -14.87 -13.56 9.40
CA PRO A 97 -15.59 -13.34 10.65
C PRO A 97 -15.41 -14.47 11.66
N SER A 98 -15.59 -15.73 11.23
CA SER A 98 -15.41 -16.89 12.10
C SER A 98 -13.95 -17.09 12.53
N LEU A 99 -13.00 -16.84 11.64
CA LEU A 99 -11.57 -16.93 11.94
C LEU A 99 -11.14 -15.87 12.96
N LEU A 100 -11.62 -14.64 12.80
CA LEU A 100 -11.36 -13.54 13.74
C LEU A 100 -11.90 -13.86 15.13
N GLU A 101 -13.13 -14.42 15.19
CA GLU A 101 -13.74 -14.86 16.43
C GLU A 101 -12.93 -15.98 17.09
N GLU A 102 -12.51 -16.98 16.32
CA GLU A 102 -11.71 -18.10 16.79
C GLU A 102 -10.35 -17.65 17.37
N ILE A 103 -9.63 -16.78 16.65
CA ILE A 103 -8.33 -16.23 17.09
C ILE A 103 -8.49 -15.52 18.43
N ILE A 104 -9.50 -14.68 18.57
CA ILE A 104 -9.72 -13.91 19.81
C ILE A 104 -10.16 -14.81 20.95
N LYS A 105 -11.01 -15.81 20.69
CA LYS A 105 -11.57 -16.71 21.71
C LYS A 105 -10.55 -17.66 22.32
N ASN A 106 -9.58 -18.14 21.51
CA ASN A 106 -8.77 -19.33 21.84
C ASN A 106 -7.61 -19.11 22.80
N ALA A 107 -7.41 -17.91 23.33
CA ALA A 107 -6.39 -17.65 24.34
C ALA A 107 -6.89 -16.69 25.42
N ASP A 108 -6.16 -16.65 26.54
CA ASP A 108 -6.46 -15.74 27.65
C ASP A 108 -5.50 -14.53 27.55
N TYR A 109 -6.06 -13.36 27.23
CA TYR A 109 -5.31 -12.11 27.06
C TYR A 109 -5.68 -11.09 28.13
N ASP A 110 -4.65 -10.36 28.59
CA ASP A 110 -4.83 -9.22 29.49
C ASP A 110 -4.95 -7.90 28.73
N VAL A 111 -4.28 -7.80 27.57
CA VAL A 111 -4.31 -6.64 26.67
C VAL A 111 -4.46 -7.12 25.23
N ILE A 112 -5.37 -6.49 24.50
CA ILE A 112 -5.59 -6.76 23.07
C ILE A 112 -5.38 -5.44 22.31
N GLY A 113 -4.27 -5.35 21.56
CA GLY A 113 -3.98 -4.25 20.64
C GLY A 113 -4.47 -4.59 19.24
N ILE A 114 -5.40 -3.83 18.70
CA ILE A 114 -6.01 -4.08 17.40
C ILE A 114 -5.57 -3.00 16.41
N SER A 115 -4.96 -3.41 15.31
CA SER A 115 -4.50 -2.52 14.24
C SER A 115 -5.43 -2.54 13.03
N ALA A 116 -6.00 -1.37 12.67
CA ALA A 116 -6.78 -1.13 11.47
C ALA A 116 -6.07 -0.08 10.61
N MET A 117 -5.41 -0.52 9.53
CA MET A 117 -4.56 0.33 8.71
C MET A 117 -5.35 1.31 7.86
N PHE A 118 -6.48 0.87 7.28
CA PHE A 118 -7.27 1.66 6.34
C PHE A 118 -8.63 2.03 6.90
N VAL A 119 -9.20 3.11 6.38
CA VAL A 119 -10.53 3.60 6.78
C VAL A 119 -11.64 2.57 6.51
N PHE A 120 -11.54 1.81 5.44
CA PHE A 120 -12.49 0.73 5.11
C PHE A 120 -12.37 -0.51 6.01
N ASN A 121 -11.43 -0.53 6.96
CA ASN A 121 -11.36 -1.58 7.97
C ASN A 121 -12.29 -1.32 9.17
N GLN A 122 -13.14 -0.30 9.12
CA GLN A 122 -14.03 0.09 10.23
C GLN A 122 -14.85 -1.09 10.77
N ARG A 123 -15.56 -1.83 9.92
CA ARG A 123 -16.38 -2.98 10.36
C ARG A 123 -15.54 -4.09 10.99
N TRP A 124 -14.38 -4.37 10.41
CA TRP A 124 -13.46 -5.35 10.98
C TRP A 124 -12.96 -4.94 12.36
N LEU A 125 -12.69 -3.65 12.55
CA LEU A 125 -12.27 -3.11 13.83
C LEU A 125 -13.39 -3.22 14.87
N ILE A 126 -14.61 -2.82 14.53
CA ILE A 126 -15.79 -2.95 15.40
C ILE A 126 -15.99 -4.40 15.81
N GLN A 127 -16.00 -5.32 14.86
CA GLN A 127 -16.20 -6.74 15.11
C GLN A 127 -15.09 -7.35 15.99
N ALA A 128 -13.83 -6.97 15.77
CA ALA A 128 -12.72 -7.41 16.61
C ALA A 128 -12.86 -6.91 18.05
N VAL A 129 -13.29 -5.65 18.25
CA VAL A 129 -13.57 -5.10 19.59
C VAL A 129 -14.73 -5.82 20.26
N GLU A 130 -15.83 -6.10 19.54
CA GLU A 130 -16.99 -6.82 20.06
C GLU A 130 -16.60 -8.24 20.51
N PHE A 131 -15.87 -9.00 19.69
CA PHE A 131 -15.38 -10.32 20.09
C PHE A 131 -14.41 -10.23 21.26
N SER A 132 -13.53 -9.23 21.29
CA SER A 132 -12.63 -9.04 22.43
C SER A 132 -13.39 -8.80 23.74
N ARG A 133 -14.42 -7.99 23.74
CA ARG A 133 -15.27 -7.78 24.93
C ARG A 133 -16.09 -8.99 25.31
N LYS A 134 -16.60 -9.72 24.32
CA LYS A 134 -17.38 -10.95 24.54
C LYS A 134 -16.57 -12.02 25.26
N TYR A 135 -15.34 -12.25 24.81
CA TYR A 135 -14.51 -13.36 25.31
C TYR A 135 -13.53 -12.94 26.42
N HIS A 136 -13.11 -11.67 26.43
CA HIS A 136 -12.15 -11.11 27.39
C HIS A 136 -12.70 -9.84 28.03
N PRO A 137 -13.79 -9.88 28.81
CA PRO A 137 -14.47 -8.68 29.32
C PRO A 137 -13.57 -7.82 30.22
N GLN A 138 -12.53 -8.41 30.82
CA GLN A 138 -11.59 -7.71 31.71
C GLN A 138 -10.30 -7.28 31.01
N ALA A 139 -10.07 -7.68 29.76
CA ALA A 139 -8.89 -7.27 29.01
C ALA A 139 -8.94 -5.76 28.70
N LYS A 140 -7.76 -5.15 28.63
CA LYS A 140 -7.60 -3.79 28.11
C LYS A 140 -7.55 -3.84 26.59
N ILE A 141 -8.42 -3.10 25.92
CA ILE A 141 -8.50 -3.03 24.45
C ILE A 141 -7.92 -1.70 23.97
N ILE A 142 -6.85 -1.79 23.18
CA ILE A 142 -6.20 -0.66 22.52
C ILE A 142 -6.46 -0.77 21.03
N VAL A 143 -6.92 0.29 20.38
CA VAL A 143 -7.02 0.34 18.91
C VAL A 143 -6.00 1.32 18.35
N GLY A 144 -5.44 0.98 17.18
CA GLY A 144 -4.42 1.80 16.52
C GLY A 144 -4.45 1.65 15.00
N GLY A 145 -3.48 2.28 14.33
CA GLY A 145 -3.39 2.32 12.88
C GLY A 145 -4.11 3.51 12.25
N GLY A 146 -4.23 3.53 10.93
CA GLY A 146 -4.74 4.66 10.17
C GLY A 146 -6.16 5.08 10.55
N TYR A 147 -7.08 4.11 10.71
CA TYR A 147 -8.45 4.42 11.14
C TYR A 147 -8.50 5.12 12.49
N ALA A 148 -7.81 4.57 13.49
CA ALA A 148 -7.77 5.12 14.84
C ALA A 148 -7.07 6.49 14.91
N THR A 149 -6.08 6.72 14.04
CA THR A 149 -5.40 8.01 13.90
C THR A 149 -6.34 9.10 13.39
N ILE A 150 -7.19 8.75 12.42
CA ILE A 150 -8.13 9.70 11.78
C ILE A 150 -9.36 9.93 12.67
N PHE A 151 -9.89 8.87 13.31
CA PHE A 151 -11.13 8.90 14.08
C PHE A 151 -10.98 8.49 15.54
N PRO A 152 -10.03 9.06 16.30
CA PRO A 152 -9.81 8.64 17.69
C PRO A 152 -11.02 8.84 18.59
N GLY A 153 -11.74 9.96 18.40
CA GLY A 153 -12.98 10.25 19.13
C GLY A 153 -14.07 9.22 18.86
N LYS A 154 -14.29 8.86 17.59
CA LYS A 154 -15.28 7.86 17.18
C LYS A 154 -14.96 6.48 17.77
N CYS A 155 -13.69 6.07 17.74
CA CYS A 155 -13.27 4.83 18.40
C CYS A 155 -13.62 4.82 19.89
N LEU A 156 -13.39 5.93 20.58
CA LEU A 156 -13.64 6.02 22.02
C LEU A 156 -15.13 6.13 22.36
N THR A 157 -15.94 6.79 21.55
CA THR A 157 -17.36 7.00 21.85
C THR A 157 -18.26 5.87 21.40
N GLU A 158 -17.96 5.24 20.25
CA GLU A 158 -18.82 4.25 19.60
C GLU A 158 -18.37 2.81 19.83
N MET A 159 -17.11 2.58 20.24
CA MET A 159 -16.56 1.25 20.48
C MET A 159 -16.24 1.04 21.96
N ALA A 160 -16.28 -0.21 22.40
CA ALA A 160 -15.97 -0.59 23.78
C ALA A 160 -14.45 -0.72 24.01
N VAL A 161 -13.68 0.32 23.67
CA VAL A 161 -12.22 0.35 23.81
C VAL A 161 -11.77 1.10 25.08
N ASP A 162 -10.61 0.77 25.61
CA ASP A 162 -10.02 1.45 26.77
C ASP A 162 -9.12 2.61 26.35
N ALA A 163 -8.41 2.46 25.22
CA ALA A 163 -7.52 3.49 24.71
C ALA A 163 -7.37 3.43 23.20
N VAL A 164 -6.91 4.54 22.63
CA VAL A 164 -6.57 4.68 21.21
C VAL A 164 -5.12 5.12 21.09
N ALA A 165 -4.36 4.49 20.19
CA ALA A 165 -3.03 4.93 19.77
C ALA A 165 -3.14 5.63 18.41
N THR A 166 -2.68 6.89 18.32
CA THR A 166 -2.70 7.69 17.09
C THR A 166 -1.29 7.94 16.56
N GLY A 167 -1.11 7.90 15.25
CA GLY A 167 0.20 8.08 14.62
C GLY A 167 1.14 6.90 14.88
N GLU A 168 2.31 7.16 15.49
CA GLU A 168 3.32 6.15 15.81
C GLU A 168 2.93 5.35 17.05
N GLY A 169 2.72 4.05 16.85
CA GLY A 169 2.23 3.17 17.92
C GLY A 169 3.29 2.66 18.89
N GLU A 170 4.57 2.71 18.54
CA GLU A 170 5.65 2.06 19.29
C GLU A 170 5.77 2.58 20.72
N THR A 171 5.96 3.88 20.87
CA THR A 171 6.09 4.52 22.20
C THR A 171 4.77 4.54 22.95
N THR A 172 3.67 4.84 22.23
CA THR A 172 2.32 4.92 22.80
C THR A 172 1.89 3.60 23.42
N LEU A 173 2.16 2.47 22.76
CA LEU A 173 1.82 1.15 23.28
C LEU A 173 2.54 0.84 24.60
N VAL A 174 3.84 1.15 24.70
CA VAL A 174 4.60 0.98 25.96
C VAL A 174 4.04 1.86 27.07
N HIS A 175 3.74 3.13 26.77
CA HIS A 175 3.14 4.03 27.76
C HIS A 175 1.78 3.52 28.26
N LEU A 176 0.91 3.06 27.37
CA LEU A 176 -0.41 2.52 27.76
C LEU A 176 -0.27 1.26 28.62
N LEU A 177 0.63 0.34 28.26
CA LEU A 177 0.92 -0.84 29.08
C LEU A 177 1.45 -0.47 30.47
N ASN A 178 2.37 0.50 30.55
CA ASN A 178 2.88 1.02 31.82
C ASN A 178 1.74 1.60 32.67
N ARG A 179 0.84 2.40 32.09
CA ARG A 179 -0.32 2.98 32.78
C ARG A 179 -1.31 1.93 33.28
N PHE A 180 -1.65 0.95 32.46
CA PHE A 180 -2.55 -0.14 32.86
C PHE A 180 -1.99 -0.94 34.03
N ASN A 181 -0.68 -1.14 34.05
CA ASN A 181 0.02 -1.80 35.13
C ASN A 181 0.38 -0.86 36.30
N ARG A 182 0.00 0.42 36.26
CA ARG A 182 0.37 1.45 37.23
C ARG A 182 1.88 1.55 37.47
N PHE A 183 2.63 1.21 36.44
CA PHE A 183 4.09 1.25 36.47
C PHE A 183 4.58 2.60 35.96
N LYS A 184 5.47 3.25 36.73
CA LYS A 184 6.09 4.51 36.32
C LYS A 184 7.54 4.26 35.92
N ASP A 185 7.82 4.29 34.61
CA ASP A 185 9.16 4.25 34.06
C ASP A 185 9.64 5.66 33.70
N THR A 186 10.23 6.35 34.69
CA THR A 186 10.69 7.72 34.50
C THR A 186 11.75 7.85 33.42
N VAL A 187 12.61 6.85 33.25
CA VAL A 187 13.66 6.85 32.21
C VAL A 187 13.05 6.74 30.82
N PHE A 188 12.04 5.89 30.66
CA PHE A 188 11.32 5.76 29.40
C PHE A 188 10.50 7.03 29.09
N GLU A 189 9.78 7.57 30.09
CA GLU A 189 8.95 8.77 29.95
C GLU A 189 9.79 10.03 29.61
N GLU A 190 10.98 10.18 30.18
CA GLU A 190 11.91 11.28 29.86
C GLU A 190 12.43 11.15 28.40
N LYS A 191 12.74 9.95 27.98
CA LYS A 191 13.26 9.68 26.64
C LYS A 191 12.17 9.76 25.55
N PHE A 192 10.99 9.26 25.87
CA PHE A 192 9.83 9.20 24.95
C PHE A 192 8.61 9.83 25.61
N PRO A 193 8.44 11.16 25.51
CA PRO A 193 7.31 11.85 26.10
C PRO A 193 5.97 11.32 25.56
N PHE A 194 5.03 11.06 26.47
CA PHE A 194 3.73 10.45 26.13
C PHE A 194 2.85 11.41 25.34
N SER A 195 2.52 11.03 24.10
CA SER A 195 1.61 11.75 23.21
C SER A 195 1.04 10.79 22.16
N GLY A 196 0.09 11.24 21.36
CA GLY A 196 -0.51 10.39 20.32
C GLY A 196 -1.44 9.31 20.89
N TYR A 197 -2.32 9.66 21.80
CA TYR A 197 -3.27 8.73 22.41
C TYR A 197 -4.62 9.36 22.72
N GLY A 198 -5.61 8.51 22.94
CA GLY A 198 -6.92 8.91 23.49
C GLY A 198 -7.41 7.91 24.51
N GLU A 199 -8.19 8.39 25.50
CA GLU A 199 -8.78 7.60 26.59
C GLU A 199 -10.14 8.15 26.99
N LYS A 200 -10.98 7.31 27.61
CA LYS A 200 -12.17 7.77 28.33
C LYS A 200 -11.82 8.10 29.77
N ASN A 201 -12.27 9.25 30.23
CA ASN A 201 -12.21 9.64 31.63
C ASN A 201 -13.26 8.87 32.46
N GLY A 202 -13.13 8.86 33.78
CA GLY A 202 -14.08 8.21 34.69
C GLY A 202 -15.51 8.78 34.65
N ASP A 203 -15.68 10.00 34.16
CA ASP A 203 -16.97 10.65 33.91
C ASP A 203 -17.57 10.39 32.52
N GLY A 204 -16.89 9.58 31.70
CA GLY A 204 -17.30 9.23 30.33
C GLY A 204 -16.87 10.23 29.25
N THR A 205 -16.25 11.34 29.62
CA THR A 205 -15.68 12.28 28.64
C THR A 205 -14.44 11.69 27.96
N VAL A 206 -14.14 12.18 26.75
CA VAL A 206 -13.02 11.71 25.95
C VAL A 206 -11.87 12.71 26.05
N ASN A 207 -10.69 12.19 26.36
CA ASN A 207 -9.44 12.95 26.32
C ASN A 207 -8.58 12.45 25.16
N ILE A 208 -8.27 13.31 24.19
CA ILE A 208 -7.40 13.01 23.05
C ILE A 208 -6.18 13.93 23.11
N VAL A 209 -5.01 13.33 23.22
CA VAL A 209 -3.72 14.02 23.22
C VAL A 209 -3.06 13.82 21.85
N PRO A 210 -2.93 14.88 21.03
CA PRO A 210 -2.33 14.78 19.71
C PRO A 210 -0.88 14.26 19.77
N LEU A 211 -0.43 13.60 18.69
CA LEU A 211 0.97 13.23 18.56
C LEU A 211 1.84 14.49 18.40
N LYS A 212 2.76 14.70 19.34
CA LYS A 212 3.67 15.85 19.36
C LYS A 212 5.14 15.43 19.30
N HIS A 213 5.43 14.25 19.81
CA HIS A 213 6.78 13.72 19.93
C HIS A 213 6.92 12.49 19.06
N TYR A 214 7.66 12.65 17.96
CA TYR A 214 7.96 11.59 17.01
C TYR A 214 9.25 10.90 17.42
N ILE A 215 9.28 9.58 17.32
CA ILE A 215 10.44 8.76 17.68
C ILE A 215 11.64 9.03 16.75
N ASP A 216 12.84 9.07 17.29
CA ASP A 216 14.07 9.02 16.49
C ASP A 216 14.17 7.63 15.82
N MET A 217 14.35 7.58 14.51
CA MET A 217 14.44 6.34 13.75
C MET A 217 15.55 5.41 14.25
N ASN A 218 16.60 5.96 14.87
CA ASN A 218 17.71 5.19 15.43
C ASN A 218 17.34 4.49 16.76
N GLU A 219 16.23 4.87 17.37
CA GLU A 219 15.71 4.19 18.55
C GLU A 219 14.78 3.04 18.21
N ILE A 220 14.28 2.97 16.97
CA ILE A 220 13.44 1.89 16.47
C ILE A 220 14.33 0.68 16.18
N PRO A 221 14.16 -0.45 16.89
CA PRO A 221 14.92 -1.65 16.60
C PRO A 221 14.54 -2.25 15.24
N MET A 222 15.36 -3.14 14.73
CA MET A 222 15.00 -3.98 13.59
C MET A 222 13.69 -4.72 13.87
N ALA A 223 12.82 -4.77 12.88
CA ALA A 223 11.51 -5.42 13.00
C ALA A 223 11.64 -6.89 13.45
N ALA A 224 10.87 -7.27 14.46
CA ALA A 224 10.91 -8.60 15.07
C ALA A 224 10.09 -9.63 14.28
N TRP A 225 10.55 -9.96 13.08
CA TRP A 225 9.88 -10.89 12.16
C TRP A 225 9.63 -12.28 12.75
N HIS A 226 10.36 -12.67 13.82
CA HIS A 226 10.19 -13.95 14.49
C HIS A 226 8.88 -14.10 15.27
N TYR A 227 8.12 -13.00 15.46
CA TYR A 227 6.76 -13.05 16.00
C TYR A 227 5.71 -13.45 14.94
N LEU A 228 6.11 -13.47 13.66
CA LEU A 228 5.24 -13.83 12.55
C LEU A 228 5.80 -15.08 11.85
N ASP A 229 4.90 -15.96 11.37
CA ASP A 229 5.29 -17.09 10.53
C ASP A 229 5.59 -16.62 9.10
N VAL A 230 6.78 -16.00 8.90
CA VAL A 230 7.18 -15.42 7.60
C VAL A 230 7.24 -16.47 6.49
N GLU A 231 7.55 -17.73 6.81
CA GLU A 231 7.59 -18.81 5.81
C GLU A 231 6.18 -19.13 5.28
N LYS A 232 5.15 -19.04 6.12
CA LYS A 232 3.76 -19.15 5.68
C LYS A 232 3.39 -18.05 4.68
N TYR A 233 3.86 -16.82 4.89
CA TYR A 233 3.67 -15.73 3.93
C TYR A 233 4.39 -16.01 2.63
N PHE A 234 5.67 -16.38 2.65
CA PHE A 234 6.45 -16.66 1.45
C PHE A 234 5.85 -17.78 0.62
N LYS A 235 5.41 -18.85 1.28
CA LYS A 235 4.76 -19.97 0.62
C LYS A 235 3.44 -19.56 -0.07
N ASN A 236 2.65 -18.68 0.54
CA ASN A 236 1.35 -18.28 0.00
C ASN A 236 1.45 -17.14 -1.01
N SER A 237 2.41 -16.23 -0.88
CA SER A 237 2.64 -15.15 -1.86
C SER A 237 3.39 -15.60 -3.11
N GLY A 238 4.19 -16.66 -3.00
CA GLY A 238 5.14 -17.07 -4.03
C GLY A 238 6.40 -16.22 -4.11
N ASP A 239 6.53 -15.20 -3.24
CA ASP A 239 7.69 -14.32 -3.17
C ASP A 239 8.26 -14.31 -1.75
N ARG A 240 9.58 -14.30 -1.65
CA ARG A 240 10.30 -14.12 -0.39
C ARG A 240 10.60 -12.63 -0.21
N MET A 241 9.68 -11.88 0.39
CA MET A 241 9.82 -10.44 0.51
C MET A 241 9.51 -9.98 1.94
N LEU A 242 10.37 -9.13 2.50
CA LEU A 242 10.18 -8.46 3.78
C LEU A 242 10.24 -6.95 3.60
N ALA A 243 9.46 -6.24 4.38
CA ALA A 243 9.52 -4.79 4.41
C ALA A 243 10.70 -4.31 5.28
N ILE A 244 11.29 -3.19 4.90
CA ILE A 244 12.30 -2.47 5.68
C ILE A 244 12.01 -0.98 5.63
N GLU A 245 12.35 -0.27 6.71
CA GLU A 245 12.05 1.15 6.86
C GLU A 245 13.30 1.91 7.28
N GLY A 246 13.68 2.88 6.49
CA GLY A 246 14.81 3.76 6.75
C GLY A 246 14.42 5.21 7.03
N VAL A 247 13.20 5.62 6.60
CA VAL A 247 12.77 7.02 6.64
C VAL A 247 11.29 7.14 6.97
N ARG A 248 10.93 8.04 7.88
CA ARG A 248 9.55 8.44 8.18
C ARG A 248 9.34 9.93 8.00
N GLY A 249 8.13 10.28 7.56
CA GLY A 249 7.68 11.66 7.37
C GLY A 249 7.93 12.18 5.96
N CYS A 250 7.25 13.28 5.63
CA CYS A 250 7.37 13.91 4.32
C CYS A 250 7.18 15.43 4.48
N PRO A 251 8.11 16.29 3.98
CA PRO A 251 8.02 17.72 4.16
C PRO A 251 6.99 18.39 3.25
N TYR A 252 6.51 17.66 2.24
CA TYR A 252 5.53 18.16 1.29
C TYR A 252 4.12 18.21 1.90
N ARG A 253 3.29 19.08 1.34
CA ARG A 253 1.93 19.35 1.82
C ARG A 253 0.89 19.02 0.76
N CYS A 254 1.10 17.93 0.03
CA CYS A 254 0.14 17.51 -1.00
C CYS A 254 -1.25 17.33 -0.39
N THR A 255 -2.24 17.99 -0.98
CA THR A 255 -3.59 18.14 -0.39
C THR A 255 -4.36 16.83 -0.26
N PHE A 256 -3.98 15.82 -1.04
CA PHE A 256 -4.59 14.48 -1.07
C PHE A 256 -3.88 13.45 -0.16
N CYS A 257 -2.70 13.79 0.38
CA CYS A 257 -1.85 12.83 1.07
C CYS A 257 -2.11 12.83 2.58
N ASN A 258 -2.25 11.65 3.18
CA ASN A 258 -2.47 11.47 4.60
C ASN A 258 -1.19 11.12 5.40
N THR A 259 -0.03 11.08 4.76
CA THR A 259 1.26 10.74 5.40
C THR A 259 1.55 11.61 6.62
N GLN A 260 1.23 12.90 6.54
CA GLN A 260 1.50 13.85 7.63
C GLN A 260 0.68 13.58 8.89
N MET A 261 -0.48 12.94 8.75
CA MET A 261 -1.35 12.60 9.89
C MET A 261 -0.71 11.53 10.78
N THR A 262 0.07 10.63 10.19
CA THR A 262 0.74 9.54 10.89
C THR A 262 2.19 9.89 11.25
N TRP A 263 2.96 10.42 10.30
CA TRP A 263 4.41 10.56 10.42
C TRP A 263 4.88 12.00 10.59
N GLY A 264 3.98 12.99 10.40
CA GLY A 264 4.31 14.42 10.45
C GLY A 264 5.10 14.91 9.24
N TYR A 265 5.46 16.20 9.29
CA TYR A 265 6.17 16.87 8.20
C TYR A 265 7.70 16.77 8.31
N LYS A 266 8.23 16.44 9.49
CA LYS A 266 9.68 16.35 9.70
C LYS A 266 10.19 14.99 9.26
N LEU A 267 11.11 15.00 8.29
CA LEU A 267 11.84 13.81 7.89
C LEU A 267 12.77 13.34 9.00
N ARG A 268 12.75 12.04 9.26
CA ARG A 268 13.61 11.36 10.22
C ARG A 268 14.22 10.14 9.54
N TYR A 269 15.52 10.01 9.66
CA TYR A 269 16.31 9.00 8.98
C TYR A 269 16.97 8.06 9.98
N LYS A 270 16.91 6.78 9.71
CA LYS A 270 17.79 5.79 10.34
C LYS A 270 19.20 5.98 9.79
N LYS A 271 20.23 5.84 10.62
CA LYS A 271 21.62 5.88 10.15
C LYS A 271 21.83 4.82 9.07
N ALA A 272 22.52 5.16 7.99
CA ALA A 272 22.76 4.24 6.89
C ALA A 272 23.46 2.97 7.35
N ASP A 273 24.46 3.07 8.26
CA ASP A 273 25.15 1.91 8.81
C ASP A 273 24.23 0.93 9.56
N THR A 274 23.27 1.47 10.33
CA THR A 274 22.27 0.66 11.02
C THR A 274 21.38 -0.06 10.02
N LEU A 275 20.91 0.67 9.01
CA LEU A 275 20.05 0.11 7.96
C LEU A 275 20.75 -1.00 7.16
N ILE A 276 22.02 -0.79 6.78
CA ILE A 276 22.85 -1.80 6.11
C ILE A 276 23.01 -3.06 6.98
N SER A 277 23.28 -2.87 8.28
CA SER A 277 23.40 -4.00 9.21
C SER A 277 22.10 -4.81 9.31
N GLU A 278 20.95 -4.14 9.38
CA GLU A 278 19.63 -4.79 9.35
C GLU A 278 19.41 -5.54 8.04
N MET A 279 19.76 -4.95 6.88
CA MET A 279 19.62 -5.61 5.58
C MET A 279 20.44 -6.89 5.49
N ILE A 280 21.71 -6.86 5.95
CA ILE A 280 22.60 -8.04 5.97
C ILE A 280 22.02 -9.12 6.89
N GLU A 281 21.52 -8.75 8.06
CA GLU A 281 20.93 -9.71 9.01
C GLU A 281 19.67 -10.36 8.45
N LEU A 282 18.78 -9.57 7.83
CA LEU A 282 17.55 -10.07 7.23
C LEU A 282 17.83 -10.99 6.04
N ASP A 283 18.79 -10.64 5.17
CA ASP A 283 19.18 -11.54 4.08
C ASP A 283 19.77 -12.85 4.63
N LYS A 284 20.69 -12.77 5.61
CA LYS A 284 21.29 -13.96 6.22
C LYS A 284 20.24 -14.88 6.83
N LYS A 285 19.24 -14.33 7.53
CA LYS A 285 18.25 -15.10 8.29
C LYS A 285 17.11 -15.62 7.42
N TYR A 286 16.59 -14.79 6.50
CA TYR A 286 15.37 -15.09 5.79
C TYR A 286 15.55 -15.31 4.29
N LYS A 287 16.70 -14.97 3.72
CA LYS A 287 16.95 -15.04 2.26
C LYS A 287 15.79 -14.38 1.47
N ALA A 288 15.41 -13.19 1.88
CA ALA A 288 14.28 -12.46 1.35
C ALA A 288 14.75 -11.16 0.67
N SER A 289 14.09 -10.80 -0.42
CA SER A 289 14.23 -9.47 -1.00
C SER A 289 13.65 -8.41 -0.06
N LEU A 290 14.25 -7.23 -0.04
CA LEU A 290 13.87 -6.17 0.88
C LEU A 290 13.08 -5.08 0.15
N HIS A 291 11.89 -4.82 0.67
CA HIS A 291 10.96 -3.84 0.16
C HIS A 291 10.91 -2.61 1.07
N PHE A 292 11.40 -1.49 0.58
CA PHE A 292 11.39 -0.25 1.35
C PHE A 292 9.98 0.35 1.38
N ILE A 293 9.51 0.67 2.59
CA ILE A 293 8.18 1.26 2.81
C ILE A 293 8.25 2.75 3.18
N ASP A 294 9.38 3.38 2.91
CA ASP A 294 9.65 4.79 3.23
C ASP A 294 8.72 5.76 2.51
N ASP A 295 8.36 6.86 3.16
CA ASP A 295 7.51 7.90 2.58
C ASP A 295 8.25 8.70 1.48
N ASN A 296 9.43 9.24 1.79
CA ASN A 296 10.20 10.06 0.83
C ASN A 296 11.69 10.11 1.17
N ARG A 297 12.42 9.06 0.80
CA ARG A 297 13.85 8.90 1.14
C ARG A 297 14.79 9.83 0.40
N SER A 298 14.40 10.30 -0.78
CA SER A 298 15.31 11.07 -1.66
C SER A 298 15.44 12.54 -1.30
N VAL A 299 14.68 13.05 -0.33
CA VAL A 299 14.75 14.47 0.05
C VAL A 299 16.11 14.84 0.61
N ASN A 300 16.72 14.00 1.44
CA ASN A 300 18.09 14.19 1.91
C ASN A 300 19.07 13.49 0.96
N ARG A 301 19.61 14.23 0.03
CA ARG A 301 20.55 13.72 -0.98
C ARG A 301 21.82 13.13 -0.35
N GLU A 302 22.38 13.77 0.67
CA GLU A 302 23.61 13.30 1.34
C GLU A 302 23.40 11.94 1.99
N TRP A 303 22.29 11.77 2.70
CA TRP A 303 21.91 10.49 3.29
C TRP A 303 21.71 9.41 2.22
N MET A 304 21.07 9.76 1.11
CA MET A 304 20.80 8.81 0.03
C MET A 304 22.09 8.35 -0.66
N LEU A 305 23.05 9.27 -0.86
CA LEU A 305 24.37 8.94 -1.40
C LEU A 305 25.16 8.04 -0.45
N ASP A 306 25.22 8.39 0.84
CA ASP A 306 25.90 7.57 1.87
C ASP A 306 25.30 6.16 1.93
N PHE A 307 23.97 6.06 1.91
CA PHE A 307 23.27 4.78 1.89
C PHE A 307 23.63 3.94 0.65
N LEU A 308 23.54 4.51 -0.56
CA LEU A 308 23.85 3.78 -1.79
C LEU A 308 25.33 3.39 -1.89
N GLN A 309 26.26 4.23 -1.45
CA GLN A 309 27.68 3.88 -1.39
C GLN A 309 27.91 2.67 -0.46
N LYS A 310 27.24 2.62 0.68
CA LYS A 310 27.32 1.50 1.62
C LYS A 310 26.66 0.23 1.08
N VAL A 311 25.53 0.36 0.35
CA VAL A 311 24.92 -0.76 -0.39
C VAL A 311 25.93 -1.39 -1.34
N LEU A 312 26.61 -0.56 -2.14
CA LEU A 312 27.63 -1.03 -3.08
C LEU A 312 28.84 -1.64 -2.39
N ALA A 313 29.35 -0.99 -1.33
CA ALA A 313 30.51 -1.47 -0.57
C ALA A 313 30.27 -2.84 0.10
N ASN A 314 29.03 -3.16 0.42
CA ASN A 314 28.62 -4.44 1.01
C ASN A 314 28.08 -5.46 -0.02
N ASN A 315 28.17 -5.17 -1.32
CA ASN A 315 27.65 -6.01 -2.41
C ASN A 315 26.16 -6.36 -2.24
N ILE A 316 25.37 -5.46 -1.66
CA ILE A 316 23.92 -5.63 -1.53
C ILE A 316 23.27 -5.26 -2.86
N VAL A 317 22.34 -6.10 -3.32
CA VAL A 317 21.55 -5.83 -4.53
C VAL A 317 20.15 -5.37 -4.12
N LEU A 318 19.77 -4.18 -4.58
CA LEU A 318 18.41 -3.65 -4.40
C LEU A 318 17.54 -4.12 -5.57
N GLU A 319 16.56 -4.97 -5.30
CA GLU A 319 15.69 -5.51 -6.37
C GLU A 319 14.58 -4.55 -6.78
N ALA A 320 14.07 -3.77 -5.83
CA ALA A 320 12.99 -2.81 -6.08
C ALA A 320 13.08 -1.58 -5.18
N VAL A 321 12.66 -0.45 -5.73
CA VAL A 321 12.32 0.75 -4.96
C VAL A 321 10.82 0.98 -5.14
N PRO A 322 9.99 0.52 -4.21
CA PRO A 322 8.54 0.51 -4.38
C PRO A 322 7.89 1.89 -4.26
N SER A 323 8.50 2.80 -3.49
CA SER A 323 8.02 4.16 -3.37
C SER A 323 8.53 5.02 -4.54
N SER A 324 7.62 5.81 -5.11
CA SER A 324 7.98 6.76 -6.16
C SER A 324 8.83 7.91 -5.61
N PHE A 325 9.82 8.30 -6.39
CA PHE A 325 10.63 9.47 -6.09
C PHE A 325 9.90 10.76 -6.51
N HIS A 326 10.23 11.84 -5.82
CA HIS A 326 9.92 13.16 -6.30
C HIS A 326 10.99 13.58 -7.33
N ALA A 327 10.58 13.95 -8.54
CA ALA A 327 11.50 14.18 -9.65
C ALA A 327 12.61 15.21 -9.35
N HIS A 328 12.32 16.24 -8.55
CA HIS A 328 13.31 17.29 -8.19
C HIS A 328 14.50 16.77 -7.38
N HIS A 329 14.38 15.58 -6.77
CA HIS A 329 15.46 14.98 -5.98
C HIS A 329 16.35 14.03 -6.77
N LEU A 330 16.03 13.80 -8.05
CA LEU A 330 16.81 12.91 -8.91
C LEU A 330 17.76 13.72 -9.81
N ASP A 331 18.99 13.26 -9.85
CA ASP A 331 20.03 13.71 -10.79
C ASP A 331 20.71 12.49 -11.45
N GLU A 332 21.60 12.74 -12.42
CA GLU A 332 22.28 11.66 -13.16
C GLU A 332 23.15 10.79 -12.25
N GLU A 333 23.84 11.39 -11.27
CA GLU A 333 24.70 10.68 -10.32
C GLU A 333 23.86 9.69 -9.47
N LEU A 334 22.74 10.16 -8.93
CA LEU A 334 21.87 9.33 -8.09
C LEU A 334 21.23 8.19 -8.91
N ILE A 335 20.83 8.47 -10.15
CA ILE A 335 20.28 7.46 -11.07
C ILE A 335 21.33 6.40 -11.41
N ASP A 336 22.59 6.80 -11.66
CA ASP A 336 23.68 5.86 -11.91
C ASP A 336 23.98 4.97 -10.69
N LEU A 337 23.99 5.55 -9.49
CA LEU A 337 24.18 4.79 -8.26
C LEU A 337 23.03 3.82 -7.99
N LEU A 338 21.78 4.22 -8.23
CA LEU A 338 20.62 3.35 -8.14
C LEU A 338 20.73 2.15 -9.10
N LYS A 339 21.16 2.42 -10.34
CA LYS A 339 21.43 1.37 -11.32
C LYS A 339 22.51 0.40 -10.85
N LYS A 340 23.66 0.92 -10.40
CA LYS A 340 24.78 0.12 -9.86
C LYS A 340 24.35 -0.72 -8.66
N ALA A 341 23.44 -0.20 -7.83
CA ALA A 341 22.85 -0.92 -6.70
C ALA A 341 21.83 -2.01 -7.10
N GLY A 342 21.55 -2.21 -8.41
CA GLY A 342 20.67 -3.27 -8.90
C GLY A 342 19.27 -2.83 -9.28
N ILE A 343 18.90 -1.57 -9.06
CA ILE A 343 17.56 -1.05 -9.42
C ILE A 343 17.38 -1.10 -10.94
N LYS A 344 16.26 -1.66 -11.37
CA LYS A 344 15.89 -1.79 -12.79
C LYS A 344 14.78 -0.84 -13.23
N ILE A 345 13.99 -0.35 -12.27
CA ILE A 345 12.86 0.55 -12.53
C ILE A 345 12.83 1.66 -11.48
N ILE A 346 12.66 2.89 -11.92
CA ILE A 346 12.53 4.06 -11.05
C ILE A 346 11.11 4.63 -11.19
N GLY A 347 10.41 4.73 -10.06
CA GLY A 347 9.08 5.32 -9.96
C GLY A 347 9.13 6.83 -9.76
N ILE A 348 8.27 7.58 -10.44
CA ILE A 348 8.07 9.03 -10.27
C ILE A 348 6.59 9.29 -10.02
N ALA A 349 6.27 10.03 -8.96
CA ALA A 349 4.91 10.45 -8.65
C ALA A 349 4.63 11.81 -9.31
N VAL A 350 4.00 11.81 -10.48
CA VAL A 350 3.60 13.02 -11.21
C VAL A 350 2.23 13.52 -10.75
N GLU A 351 1.31 12.62 -10.54
CA GLU A 351 -0.08 12.78 -10.11
C GLU A 351 -0.97 13.44 -11.19
N THR A 352 -0.66 14.68 -11.57
CA THR A 352 -1.41 15.41 -12.61
C THR A 352 -0.46 16.10 -13.59
N GLY A 353 -0.83 16.16 -14.85
CA GLY A 353 -0.13 16.90 -15.91
C GLY A 353 -0.59 18.35 -16.04
N SER A 354 -1.63 18.77 -15.33
CA SER A 354 -2.12 20.14 -15.36
C SER A 354 -1.28 21.06 -14.48
N PRO A 355 -0.72 22.16 -15.00
CA PRO A 355 0.04 23.12 -14.20
C PRO A 355 -0.80 23.80 -13.11
N GLU A 356 -2.10 24.00 -13.37
CA GLU A 356 -3.02 24.56 -12.39
C GLU A 356 -3.27 23.58 -11.26
N MET A 357 -3.57 22.31 -11.59
CA MET A 357 -3.76 21.26 -10.61
C MET A 357 -2.48 20.99 -9.80
N GLN A 358 -1.28 21.08 -10.38
CA GLN A 358 -0.01 20.98 -9.66
C GLN A 358 0.08 22.00 -8.51
N LYS A 359 -0.35 23.24 -8.75
CA LYS A 359 -0.38 24.30 -7.71
C LYS A 359 -1.47 24.03 -6.70
N ARG A 360 -2.67 23.69 -7.13
CA ARG A 360 -3.83 23.41 -6.28
C ARG A 360 -3.56 22.23 -5.34
N LEU A 361 -2.93 21.17 -5.85
CA LEU A 361 -2.56 19.99 -5.08
C LEU A 361 -1.29 20.19 -4.23
N LYS A 362 -0.65 21.35 -4.31
CA LYS A 362 0.61 21.67 -3.62
C LYS A 362 1.75 20.69 -3.95
N LYS A 363 1.67 20.01 -5.09
CA LYS A 363 2.71 19.10 -5.56
C LYS A 363 3.86 19.88 -6.21
N ASN A 364 3.53 20.92 -6.99
CA ASN A 364 4.46 21.91 -7.57
C ASN A 364 5.63 21.30 -8.34
N LEU A 365 5.39 20.28 -9.16
CA LEU A 365 6.41 19.71 -10.04
C LEU A 365 6.70 20.63 -11.22
N ASP A 366 7.98 20.81 -11.53
CA ASP A 366 8.42 21.37 -12.80
C ASP A 366 8.46 20.26 -13.85
N PHE A 367 7.60 20.36 -14.86
CA PHE A 367 7.53 19.36 -15.94
C PHE A 367 8.80 19.29 -16.79
N ASN A 368 9.56 20.38 -16.93
CA ASN A 368 10.85 20.34 -17.62
C ASN A 368 11.82 19.45 -16.85
N LYS A 369 11.82 19.57 -15.51
CA LYS A 369 12.64 18.70 -14.66
C LYS A 369 12.15 17.24 -14.72
N VAL A 370 10.84 16.99 -14.74
CA VAL A 370 10.29 15.63 -14.91
C VAL A 370 10.76 15.03 -16.23
N LYS A 371 10.64 15.75 -17.36
CA LYS A 371 11.12 15.30 -18.68
C LYS A 371 12.61 15.00 -18.69
N GLU A 372 13.40 15.87 -18.08
CA GLU A 372 14.84 15.69 -17.94
C GLU A 372 15.18 14.40 -17.17
N VAL A 373 14.56 14.19 -16.02
CA VAL A 373 14.76 12.99 -15.19
C VAL A 373 14.33 11.72 -15.94
N VAL A 374 13.18 11.73 -16.61
CA VAL A 374 12.74 10.60 -17.44
C VAL A 374 13.75 10.29 -18.53
N ARG A 375 14.31 11.31 -19.18
CA ARG A 375 15.36 11.13 -20.18
C ARG A 375 16.62 10.50 -19.58
N TRP A 376 17.10 10.96 -18.43
CA TRP A 376 18.27 10.38 -17.76
C TRP A 376 18.05 8.91 -17.37
N ILE A 377 16.89 8.59 -16.81
CA ILE A 377 16.55 7.21 -16.44
C ILE A 377 16.59 6.29 -17.68
N LYS A 378 15.93 6.72 -18.79
CA LYS A 378 15.92 5.96 -20.04
C LYS A 378 17.31 5.85 -20.68
N ALA A 379 18.08 6.93 -20.72
CA ALA A 379 19.45 6.93 -21.23
C ALA A 379 20.38 6.01 -20.41
N GLY A 380 20.13 5.91 -19.12
CA GLY A 380 20.79 4.94 -18.24
C GLY A 380 20.40 3.48 -18.48
N GLY A 381 19.46 3.19 -19.39
CA GLY A 381 18.92 1.84 -19.65
C GLY A 381 17.97 1.32 -18.57
N LEU A 382 17.50 2.20 -17.69
CA LEU A 382 16.52 1.88 -16.66
C LEU A 382 15.09 2.08 -17.18
N ARG A 383 14.14 1.37 -16.55
CA ARG A 383 12.71 1.56 -16.82
C ARG A 383 12.14 2.67 -15.95
N VAL A 384 11.15 3.39 -16.48
CA VAL A 384 10.42 4.46 -15.78
C VAL A 384 9.03 3.95 -15.44
N HIS A 385 8.62 4.12 -14.18
CA HIS A 385 7.24 3.98 -13.72
C HIS A 385 6.70 5.35 -13.31
N ILE A 386 5.48 5.70 -13.72
CA ILE A 386 4.88 6.99 -13.36
C ILE A 386 3.46 6.78 -12.81
N ASN A 387 3.17 7.47 -11.71
CA ASN A 387 1.82 7.51 -11.13
C ASN A 387 1.08 8.78 -11.57
N TYR A 388 -0.15 8.58 -12.00
CA TYR A 388 -1.13 9.63 -12.33
C TYR A 388 -2.39 9.40 -11.53
N MET A 389 -3.07 10.51 -11.19
CA MET A 389 -4.31 10.48 -10.43
C MET A 389 -5.33 11.43 -11.07
N PHE A 390 -6.59 11.03 -11.08
CA PHE A 390 -7.72 11.73 -11.68
C PHE A 390 -8.89 11.81 -10.71
N GLY A 391 -9.85 12.67 -11.02
CA GLY A 391 -11.08 12.79 -10.24
C GLY A 391 -10.90 13.60 -8.97
N PHE A 392 -10.08 14.65 -9.01
CA PHE A 392 -9.99 15.61 -7.93
C PHE A 392 -11.26 16.48 -7.84
N PRO A 393 -11.62 16.99 -6.64
CA PRO A 393 -12.71 17.96 -6.54
C PRO A 393 -12.54 19.08 -7.55
N ASN A 394 -13.59 19.42 -8.31
CA ASN A 394 -13.60 20.47 -9.33
C ASN A 394 -12.48 20.38 -10.40
N GLU A 395 -11.98 19.19 -10.69
CA GLU A 395 -11.07 18.93 -11.82
C GLU A 395 -11.87 18.95 -13.12
N THR A 396 -11.41 19.72 -14.11
CA THR A 396 -12.09 19.81 -15.41
C THR A 396 -11.62 18.74 -16.38
N MET A 397 -12.44 18.43 -17.41
CA MET A 397 -12.03 17.52 -18.49
C MET A 397 -10.81 18.03 -19.26
N GLU A 398 -10.60 19.33 -19.35
CA GLU A 398 -9.39 19.90 -19.93
C GLU A 398 -8.15 19.52 -19.13
N GLN A 399 -8.20 19.62 -17.80
CA GLN A 399 -7.10 19.24 -16.89
C GLN A 399 -6.83 17.72 -16.90
N VAL A 400 -7.88 16.90 -17.05
CA VAL A 400 -7.73 15.45 -17.29
C VAL A 400 -6.98 15.21 -18.60
N ASN A 401 -7.34 15.90 -19.68
CA ASN A 401 -6.69 15.79 -20.99
C ASN A 401 -5.24 16.30 -20.97
N GLU A 402 -4.92 17.36 -20.22
CA GLU A 402 -3.55 17.82 -19.98
C GLU A 402 -2.70 16.72 -19.33
N THR A 403 -3.27 16.00 -18.35
CA THR A 403 -2.59 14.88 -17.68
C THR A 403 -2.31 13.73 -18.64
N LEU A 404 -3.28 13.38 -19.49
CA LEU A 404 -3.08 12.35 -20.52
C LEU A 404 -2.03 12.77 -21.57
N ALA A 405 -2.02 14.05 -21.97
CA ALA A 405 -1.03 14.58 -22.90
C ALA A 405 0.40 14.45 -22.33
N VAL A 406 0.59 14.82 -21.05
CA VAL A 406 1.87 14.64 -20.35
C VAL A 406 2.25 13.17 -20.24
N ALA A 407 1.28 12.28 -19.95
CA ALA A 407 1.55 10.84 -19.88
C ALA A 407 2.05 10.27 -21.22
N ARG A 408 1.43 10.69 -22.35
CA ARG A 408 1.87 10.31 -23.70
C ARG A 408 3.23 10.87 -24.04
N GLU A 409 3.51 12.13 -23.69
CA GLU A 409 4.82 12.77 -23.93
C GLU A 409 5.94 12.08 -23.14
N LEU A 410 5.72 11.78 -21.86
CA LEU A 410 6.70 11.11 -21.01
C LEU A 410 6.92 9.65 -21.44
N ASN A 411 5.90 9.01 -21.98
CA ASN A 411 5.91 7.65 -22.52
C ASN A 411 6.70 6.68 -21.63
N ALA A 412 6.23 6.48 -20.40
CA ALA A 412 6.89 5.63 -19.40
C ALA A 412 6.75 4.14 -19.78
N HIS A 413 7.66 3.30 -19.25
CA HIS A 413 7.61 1.84 -19.43
C HIS A 413 6.45 1.20 -18.64
N SER A 414 5.98 1.89 -17.61
CA SER A 414 4.79 1.51 -16.84
C SER A 414 4.16 2.79 -16.28
N SER A 415 2.85 2.89 -16.40
CA SER A 415 2.07 4.00 -15.85
C SER A 415 0.94 3.45 -15.00
N GLN A 416 0.77 4.02 -13.82
CA GLN A 416 -0.37 3.74 -12.97
C GLN A 416 -1.35 4.91 -13.04
N PHE A 417 -2.57 4.63 -13.46
CA PHE A 417 -3.66 5.60 -13.54
C PHE A 417 -4.66 5.29 -12.45
N LEU A 418 -4.83 6.20 -11.50
CA LEU A 418 -5.64 6.03 -10.32
C LEU A 418 -6.78 7.05 -10.29
N ILE A 419 -7.89 6.68 -9.69
CA ILE A 419 -8.93 7.63 -9.30
C ILE A 419 -8.68 8.01 -7.84
N LEU A 420 -8.81 9.31 -7.54
CA LEU A 420 -8.63 9.84 -6.21
C LEU A 420 -9.60 9.16 -5.22
N VAL A 421 -9.03 8.68 -4.13
CA VAL A 421 -9.79 8.34 -2.93
C VAL A 421 -9.61 9.48 -1.93
N PRO A 422 -10.62 10.30 -1.68
CA PRO A 422 -10.50 11.45 -0.79
C PRO A 422 -10.48 10.96 0.67
N TYR A 423 -9.30 10.69 1.21
CA TYR A 423 -9.17 10.17 2.58
C TYR A 423 -9.58 11.22 3.62
N PRO A 424 -10.44 10.86 4.59
CA PRO A 424 -10.82 11.75 5.68
C PRO A 424 -9.60 12.35 6.38
N GLY A 425 -9.68 13.66 6.70
CA GLY A 425 -8.60 14.43 7.30
C GLY A 425 -7.62 15.03 6.29
N THR A 426 -7.71 14.70 4.99
CA THR A 426 -6.95 15.38 3.94
C THR A 426 -7.65 16.66 3.48
N GLU A 427 -6.89 17.63 2.93
CA GLU A 427 -7.47 18.89 2.44
C GLU A 427 -8.50 18.65 1.31
N VAL A 428 -8.23 17.67 0.41
CA VAL A 428 -9.18 17.33 -0.68
C VAL A 428 -10.48 16.72 -0.14
N TYR A 429 -10.43 15.96 0.96
CA TYR A 429 -11.64 15.46 1.61
C TYR A 429 -12.47 16.59 2.21
N GLU A 430 -11.83 17.50 2.94
CA GLU A 430 -12.51 18.63 3.57
C GLU A 430 -13.09 19.60 2.51
N GLU A 431 -12.38 19.77 1.39
CA GLU A 431 -12.89 20.52 0.23
C GLU A 431 -14.13 19.84 -0.34
N ALA A 432 -14.04 18.55 -0.67
CA ALA A 432 -15.14 17.79 -1.23
C ALA A 432 -16.37 17.76 -0.30
N LYS A 433 -16.15 17.66 1.00
CA LYS A 433 -17.19 17.70 2.02
C LYS A 433 -17.87 19.07 2.09
N ARG A 434 -17.09 20.15 2.13
CA ARG A 434 -17.58 21.52 2.17
C ARG A 434 -18.45 21.86 0.94
N ASP A 435 -18.02 21.38 -0.23
CA ASP A 435 -18.63 21.67 -1.51
C ASP A 435 -19.75 20.65 -1.87
N ASN A 436 -20.10 19.74 -0.95
CA ASN A 436 -21.10 18.67 -1.12
C ASN A 436 -20.83 17.73 -2.30
N LEU A 437 -19.57 17.46 -2.61
CA LEU A 437 -19.16 16.60 -3.72
C LEU A 437 -19.00 15.13 -3.30
N LEU A 438 -19.00 14.79 -1.99
CA LEU A 438 -18.85 13.42 -1.54
C LEU A 438 -20.10 12.58 -1.81
N VAL A 439 -19.94 11.42 -2.43
CA VAL A 439 -21.02 10.43 -2.68
C VAL A 439 -21.23 9.52 -1.46
N LEU A 440 -20.62 9.82 -0.34
CA LEU A 440 -20.69 8.96 0.85
C LEU A 440 -22.03 9.14 1.57
N ASP A 441 -22.62 8.01 1.99
CA ASP A 441 -23.79 7.99 2.86
C ASP A 441 -23.34 8.25 4.32
N GLY A 442 -23.25 9.51 4.69
CA GLY A 442 -22.84 9.96 6.01
C GLY A 442 -21.42 9.49 6.37
N ASP A 443 -21.26 8.97 7.60
CA ASP A 443 -19.99 8.46 8.13
C ASP A 443 -19.71 6.99 7.75
N ASN A 444 -20.41 6.43 6.76
CA ASN A 444 -20.23 5.05 6.34
C ASN A 444 -19.01 4.90 5.43
N LEU A 445 -17.89 4.45 6.01
CA LEU A 445 -16.63 4.24 5.32
C LEU A 445 -16.43 2.81 4.81
N ASP A 446 -17.42 1.93 4.97
CA ASP A 446 -17.32 0.52 4.56
C ASP A 446 -17.06 0.34 3.07
N ASN A 447 -17.54 1.28 2.28
CA ASN A 447 -17.40 1.29 0.84
C ASN A 447 -16.20 2.11 0.35
N PHE A 448 -15.37 2.63 1.26
CA PHE A 448 -14.23 3.48 0.96
C PHE A 448 -13.00 2.68 0.50
N GLU A 449 -13.17 1.94 -0.58
CA GLU A 449 -12.14 1.07 -1.13
C GLU A 449 -11.40 1.75 -2.29
N PRO A 450 -10.05 1.69 -2.35
CA PRO A 450 -9.25 2.34 -3.40
C PRO A 450 -9.54 1.92 -4.85
N ARG A 451 -10.41 0.94 -5.06
CA ARG A 451 -10.77 0.43 -6.40
C ARG A 451 -12.13 0.91 -6.90
N ARG A 452 -12.83 1.71 -6.12
CA ARG A 452 -14.06 2.38 -6.57
C ARG A 452 -13.72 3.74 -7.19
N SER A 453 -14.53 4.15 -8.14
CA SER A 453 -14.35 5.38 -8.91
C SER A 453 -15.35 6.48 -8.56
N ASN A 454 -16.38 6.16 -7.77
CA ASN A 454 -17.54 7.03 -7.57
C ASN A 454 -17.56 7.67 -6.17
N TYR A 455 -16.43 8.20 -5.70
CA TYR A 455 -16.39 8.90 -4.41
C TYR A 455 -16.77 10.37 -4.49
N LEU A 456 -16.66 10.95 -5.67
CA LEU A 456 -16.91 12.38 -5.88
C LEU A 456 -17.94 12.60 -7.00
N LEU A 457 -18.79 13.58 -6.77
CA LEU A 457 -19.65 14.18 -7.82
C LEU A 457 -18.85 15.22 -8.59
N SER A 458 -19.14 15.37 -9.87
CA SER A 458 -18.61 16.41 -10.73
C SER A 458 -19.64 16.77 -11.80
N ASP A 459 -19.68 18.05 -12.18
CA ASP A 459 -20.44 18.52 -13.35
C ASP A 459 -19.66 18.32 -14.65
N GLU A 460 -18.35 18.06 -14.56
CA GLU A 460 -17.43 17.93 -15.69
C GLU A 460 -17.29 16.51 -16.22
N TRP A 461 -17.44 15.51 -15.34
CA TRP A 461 -17.26 14.11 -15.66
C TRP A 461 -18.10 13.19 -14.77
N THR A 462 -18.41 12.02 -15.26
CA THR A 462 -18.99 10.93 -14.48
C THR A 462 -17.91 9.92 -14.09
N ALA A 463 -18.17 9.13 -13.05
CA ALA A 463 -17.28 8.03 -12.65
C ALA A 463 -17.01 7.07 -13.81
N ALA A 464 -18.04 6.72 -14.59
CA ALA A 464 -17.90 5.84 -15.75
C ALA A 464 -16.99 6.43 -16.84
N GLN A 465 -17.08 7.73 -17.10
CA GLN A 465 -16.18 8.40 -18.04
C GLN A 465 -14.73 8.37 -17.56
N LEU A 466 -14.47 8.61 -16.27
CA LEU A 466 -13.10 8.51 -15.74
C LEU A 466 -12.57 7.07 -15.79
N GLU A 467 -13.41 6.07 -15.48
CA GLU A 467 -13.03 4.66 -15.60
C GLU A 467 -12.66 4.31 -17.03
N GLU A 468 -13.45 4.75 -18.00
CA GLU A 468 -13.17 4.55 -19.42
C GLU A 468 -11.86 5.21 -19.83
N ILE A 469 -11.63 6.48 -19.46
CA ILE A 469 -10.39 7.21 -19.75
C ILE A 469 -9.17 6.49 -19.17
N ILE A 470 -9.26 6.04 -17.92
CA ILE A 470 -8.19 5.32 -17.25
C ILE A 470 -7.90 3.98 -17.90
N TYR A 471 -8.96 3.24 -18.24
CA TYR A 471 -8.84 1.99 -18.98
C TYR A 471 -8.13 2.21 -20.31
N ASP A 472 -8.54 3.20 -21.06
CA ASP A 472 -7.97 3.57 -22.34
C ASP A 472 -6.50 3.93 -22.23
N ALA A 473 -6.17 4.82 -21.31
CA ALA A 473 -4.78 5.22 -21.08
C ALA A 473 -3.90 4.04 -20.66
N ASN A 474 -4.45 3.11 -19.87
CA ASN A 474 -3.76 1.89 -19.46
C ASN A 474 -3.46 0.98 -20.68
N ILE A 475 -4.46 0.71 -21.52
CA ILE A 475 -4.29 -0.12 -22.73
C ILE A 475 -3.28 0.53 -23.69
N GLU A 476 -3.46 1.82 -23.95
CA GLU A 476 -2.61 2.58 -24.86
C GLU A 476 -1.15 2.55 -24.41
N LEU A 477 -0.88 3.03 -23.20
CA LEU A 477 0.48 3.34 -22.77
C LEU A 477 1.22 2.15 -22.14
N ASN A 478 0.51 1.26 -21.45
CA ASN A 478 1.17 0.11 -20.83
C ASN A 478 1.32 -1.11 -21.77
N PHE A 479 0.56 -1.17 -22.87
CA PHE A 479 0.60 -2.33 -23.77
C PHE A 479 0.88 -1.96 -25.23
N LEU A 480 0.03 -1.14 -25.87
CA LEU A 480 0.08 -0.92 -27.32
C LEU A 480 1.23 0.01 -27.75
N ASN A 481 1.55 1.02 -26.92
CA ASN A 481 2.61 1.99 -27.16
C ASN A 481 3.75 1.88 -26.13
N ASN A 482 3.91 0.73 -25.49
CA ASN A 482 4.94 0.54 -24.47
C ASN A 482 6.35 0.66 -25.06
N PRO A 483 7.23 1.52 -24.52
CA PRO A 483 8.60 1.69 -25.01
C PRO A 483 9.42 0.40 -25.06
N SER A 484 9.17 -0.53 -24.14
CA SER A 484 9.89 -1.81 -24.06
C SER A 484 9.73 -2.67 -25.32
N LEU A 485 8.70 -2.44 -26.13
CA LEU A 485 8.47 -3.12 -27.41
C LEU A 485 9.56 -2.82 -28.44
N ASN A 486 10.23 -1.67 -28.30
CA ASN A 486 11.26 -1.20 -29.23
C ASN A 486 12.68 -1.27 -28.64
N ILE A 487 12.86 -1.84 -27.45
CA ILE A 487 14.14 -1.93 -26.75
C ILE A 487 14.48 -3.41 -26.56
N PRO A 488 15.45 -3.97 -27.31
CA PRO A 488 15.74 -5.41 -27.29
C PRO A 488 16.00 -5.98 -25.90
N ASP A 489 16.77 -5.29 -25.07
CA ASP A 489 17.11 -5.73 -23.71
C ASP A 489 15.93 -5.70 -22.72
N GLN A 490 14.84 -5.01 -23.06
CA GLN A 490 13.65 -4.90 -22.21
C GLN A 490 12.46 -5.70 -22.76
N LEU A 491 12.54 -6.15 -24.00
CA LEU A 491 11.45 -6.84 -24.69
C LEU A 491 11.09 -8.16 -24.00
N GLU A 492 12.09 -8.91 -23.54
CA GLU A 492 11.88 -10.17 -22.83
C GLU A 492 11.19 -9.96 -21.48
N ASP A 493 11.68 -9.01 -20.71
CA ASP A 493 11.07 -8.65 -19.43
C ASP A 493 9.60 -8.22 -19.59
N PHE A 494 9.32 -7.48 -20.68
CA PHE A 494 7.95 -7.03 -20.97
C PHE A 494 7.05 -8.20 -21.42
N ARG A 495 7.55 -9.10 -22.26
CA ARG A 495 6.84 -10.34 -22.62
C ARG A 495 6.52 -11.16 -21.37
N ASP A 496 7.51 -11.42 -20.52
CA ASP A 496 7.34 -12.20 -19.29
C ASP A 496 6.34 -11.56 -18.34
N PHE A 497 6.34 -10.23 -18.26
CA PHE A 497 5.33 -9.48 -17.50
C PHE A 497 3.92 -9.74 -18.06
N CYS A 498 3.73 -9.61 -19.38
CA CYS A 498 2.44 -9.83 -20.03
C CYS A 498 1.97 -11.28 -19.89
N GLU A 499 2.86 -12.25 -20.03
CA GLU A 499 2.52 -13.69 -19.85
C GLU A 499 2.11 -13.98 -18.39
N LYS A 500 2.83 -13.45 -17.40
CA LYS A 500 2.44 -13.56 -15.99
C LYS A 500 1.10 -12.88 -15.69
N LEU A 501 0.82 -11.76 -16.36
CA LEU A 501 -0.48 -11.10 -16.26
C LEU A 501 -1.60 -11.99 -16.82
N LEU A 502 -1.39 -12.62 -17.97
CA LEU A 502 -2.35 -13.55 -18.58
C LEU A 502 -2.62 -14.79 -17.72
N LEU A 503 -1.67 -15.25 -16.91
CA LEU A 503 -1.92 -16.31 -15.92
C LEU A 503 -2.91 -15.87 -14.81
N ARG A 504 -2.95 -14.58 -14.51
CA ARG A 504 -3.84 -14.00 -13.47
C ARG A 504 -5.16 -13.52 -14.07
N ILE A 505 -5.10 -12.97 -15.26
CA ILE A 505 -6.23 -12.38 -16.00
C ILE A 505 -6.20 -12.98 -17.42
N PRO A 506 -6.69 -14.20 -17.60
CA PRO A 506 -6.63 -14.91 -18.90
C PRO A 506 -7.28 -14.14 -20.05
N GLY A 507 -8.30 -13.31 -19.75
CA GLY A 507 -9.00 -12.48 -20.72
C GLY A 507 -8.35 -11.13 -21.03
N HIS A 508 -7.11 -10.84 -20.61
CA HIS A 508 -6.48 -9.54 -20.85
C HIS A 508 -6.02 -9.37 -22.30
N ILE A 509 -6.91 -8.87 -23.15
CA ILE A 509 -6.77 -8.77 -24.61
C ILE A 509 -5.47 -8.06 -25.03
N ALA A 510 -5.21 -6.87 -24.51
CA ALA A 510 -4.04 -6.08 -24.90
C ALA A 510 -2.72 -6.79 -24.58
N ALA A 511 -2.62 -7.48 -23.45
CA ALA A 511 -1.46 -8.29 -23.11
C ALA A 511 -1.29 -9.46 -24.10
N ALA A 512 -2.38 -10.16 -24.44
CA ALA A 512 -2.35 -11.25 -25.40
C ALA A 512 -1.91 -10.79 -26.80
N ILE A 513 -2.44 -9.66 -27.26
CA ILE A 513 -2.04 -9.06 -28.55
C ILE A 513 -0.56 -8.65 -28.53
N ALA A 514 -0.10 -8.00 -27.47
CA ALA A 514 1.30 -7.58 -27.35
C ALA A 514 2.25 -8.79 -27.36
N VAL A 515 1.94 -9.84 -26.62
CA VAL A 515 2.76 -11.08 -26.59
C VAL A 515 2.77 -11.77 -27.95
N GLY A 516 1.60 -11.89 -28.61
CA GLY A 516 1.51 -12.45 -29.96
C GLY A 516 2.38 -11.70 -30.95
N PHE A 517 2.37 -10.36 -30.91
CA PHE A 517 3.23 -9.51 -31.75
C PHE A 517 4.72 -9.72 -31.46
N ILE A 518 5.12 -9.86 -30.19
CA ILE A 518 6.51 -10.13 -29.82
C ILE A 518 6.98 -11.47 -30.39
N TYR A 519 6.20 -12.54 -30.23
CA TYR A 519 6.55 -13.87 -30.78
C TYR A 519 6.61 -13.86 -32.30
N LYS A 520 5.72 -13.13 -32.96
CA LYS A 520 5.79 -12.96 -34.41
C LYS A 520 7.11 -12.36 -34.88
N ASN A 521 7.54 -11.25 -34.22
CA ASN A 521 8.81 -10.59 -34.56
C ASN A 521 10.04 -11.46 -34.30
N LYS A 522 9.88 -12.51 -33.48
CA LYS A 522 10.89 -13.55 -33.23
C LYS A 522 10.78 -14.74 -34.18
N ASN A 523 9.89 -14.70 -35.16
CA ASN A 523 9.57 -15.83 -36.07
C ASN A 523 9.02 -17.09 -35.34
N ASP A 524 8.52 -16.95 -34.10
CA ASP A 524 7.82 -18.02 -33.38
C ASP A 524 6.32 -17.95 -33.68
N MET A 525 5.94 -18.49 -34.80
CA MET A 525 4.56 -18.46 -35.29
C MET A 525 3.60 -19.29 -34.44
N ALA A 526 4.09 -20.35 -33.78
CA ALA A 526 3.26 -21.21 -32.94
C ALA A 526 2.78 -20.46 -31.69
N ASN A 527 3.69 -19.80 -31.00
CA ASN A 527 3.31 -18.95 -29.84
C ASN A 527 2.56 -17.67 -30.27
N CYS A 528 2.91 -17.07 -31.41
CA CYS A 528 2.13 -15.96 -31.96
C CYS A 528 0.65 -16.35 -32.13
N GLU A 529 0.38 -17.47 -32.80
CA GLU A 529 -0.98 -17.98 -33.04
C GLU A 529 -1.70 -18.31 -31.74
N LYS A 530 -1.02 -18.93 -30.77
CA LYS A 530 -1.55 -19.22 -29.44
C LYS A 530 -2.09 -17.97 -28.76
N PHE A 531 -1.29 -16.92 -28.67
CA PHE A 531 -1.69 -15.71 -27.94
C PHE A 531 -2.70 -14.86 -28.72
N TYR A 532 -2.63 -14.82 -30.05
CA TYR A 532 -3.66 -14.16 -30.84
C TYR A 532 -5.01 -14.88 -30.74
N ASN A 533 -5.02 -16.22 -30.68
CA ASN A 533 -6.24 -16.97 -30.39
C ASN A 533 -6.77 -16.69 -28.98
N THR A 534 -5.90 -16.56 -27.98
CA THR A 534 -6.31 -16.12 -26.64
C THR A 534 -7.04 -14.78 -26.70
N ALA A 535 -6.53 -13.81 -27.45
CA ALA A 535 -7.18 -12.54 -27.62
C ALA A 535 -8.55 -12.67 -28.31
N VAL A 536 -8.65 -13.50 -29.38
CA VAL A 536 -9.90 -13.76 -30.09
C VAL A 536 -10.95 -14.40 -29.18
N GLU A 537 -10.58 -15.42 -28.39
CA GLU A 537 -11.52 -16.06 -27.47
C GLU A 537 -12.01 -15.08 -26.39
N SER A 538 -11.12 -14.21 -25.91
CA SER A 538 -11.49 -13.19 -24.93
C SER A 538 -12.52 -12.18 -25.48
N PHE A 539 -12.49 -11.89 -26.79
CA PHE A 539 -13.52 -11.07 -27.43
C PHE A 539 -14.90 -11.75 -27.49
N LYS A 540 -14.96 -13.09 -27.46
CA LYS A 540 -16.22 -13.84 -27.49
C LYS A 540 -16.92 -13.86 -26.12
N GLU A 541 -16.19 -13.64 -25.03
CA GLU A 541 -16.72 -13.58 -23.68
C GLU A 541 -17.41 -12.23 -23.47
N LYS A 542 -18.74 -12.22 -23.57
CA LYS A 542 -19.60 -11.01 -23.53
C LYS A 542 -19.36 -10.16 -22.28
N GLY A 543 -19.21 -8.86 -22.48
CA GLY A 543 -19.46 -7.79 -21.49
C GLY A 543 -18.25 -7.16 -20.83
N THR A 544 -17.02 -7.62 -21.06
CA THR A 544 -15.84 -7.07 -20.34
C THR A 544 -14.99 -6.11 -21.20
N PHE A 545 -15.20 -6.01 -22.53
CA PHE A 545 -14.23 -5.40 -23.43
C PHE A 545 -14.80 -4.55 -24.57
N GLU A 546 -16.03 -4.03 -24.42
CA GLU A 546 -16.64 -3.12 -25.42
C GLU A 546 -15.75 -1.92 -25.71
N THR A 547 -15.08 -1.38 -24.69
CA THR A 547 -14.15 -0.27 -24.82
C THR A 547 -12.90 -0.60 -25.65
N PHE A 548 -12.45 -1.85 -25.71
CA PHE A 548 -11.29 -2.21 -26.53
C PHE A 548 -11.56 -2.12 -28.05
N PHE A 549 -12.82 -2.18 -28.45
CA PHE A 549 -13.22 -2.16 -29.86
C PHE A 549 -12.76 -0.92 -30.61
N LYS A 550 -12.77 0.25 -29.96
CA LYS A 550 -12.29 1.50 -30.54
C LYS A 550 -10.79 1.45 -30.95
N TYR A 551 -9.97 0.62 -30.27
CA TYR A 551 -8.56 0.46 -30.60
C TYR A 551 -8.30 -0.38 -31.85
N LEU A 552 -9.27 -1.19 -32.26
CA LEU A 552 -9.16 -1.99 -33.49
C LEU A 552 -9.15 -1.11 -34.76
N ALA A 553 -9.61 0.13 -34.65
CA ALA A 553 -9.55 1.12 -35.73
C ALA A 553 -8.24 1.92 -35.74
N TRP A 554 -7.33 1.70 -34.77
CA TRP A 554 -6.11 2.46 -34.68
C TRP A 554 -5.06 2.05 -35.70
N ASP A 555 -4.28 3.03 -36.16
CA ASP A 555 -3.11 2.85 -37.01
C ASP A 555 -1.88 2.40 -36.18
N ASN A 556 -2.13 1.62 -35.12
CA ASN A 556 -1.10 1.05 -34.25
C ASN A 556 -0.57 -0.24 -34.90
N PRO A 557 0.76 -0.39 -35.07
CA PRO A 557 1.36 -1.54 -35.74
C PRO A 557 0.97 -2.89 -35.14
N ILE A 558 0.84 -2.97 -33.82
CA ILE A 558 0.48 -4.19 -33.07
C ILE A 558 -0.97 -4.58 -33.34
N VAL A 559 -1.88 -3.60 -33.26
CA VAL A 559 -3.29 -3.80 -33.54
C VAL A 559 -3.53 -4.11 -35.01
N ALA A 560 -2.86 -3.40 -35.92
CA ALA A 560 -2.93 -3.66 -37.36
C ALA A 560 -2.44 -5.08 -37.70
N ASP A 561 -1.44 -5.57 -37.00
CA ASP A 561 -0.93 -6.92 -37.17
C ASP A 561 -1.93 -7.99 -36.70
N PHE A 562 -2.49 -7.80 -35.52
CA PHE A 562 -3.56 -8.65 -35.00
C PHE A 562 -4.78 -8.67 -35.93
N ASN A 563 -5.18 -7.52 -36.46
CA ASN A 563 -6.28 -7.45 -37.43
C ASN A 563 -5.97 -8.22 -38.72
N ARG A 564 -4.72 -8.18 -39.24
CA ARG A 564 -4.32 -9.02 -40.39
C ARG A 564 -4.42 -10.49 -40.07
N TYR A 565 -3.99 -10.92 -38.88
CA TYR A 565 -4.15 -12.28 -38.40
C TYR A 565 -5.63 -12.72 -38.41
N CYS A 566 -6.51 -11.94 -37.79
CA CYS A 566 -7.94 -12.23 -37.73
C CYS A 566 -8.54 -12.39 -39.13
N ARG A 567 -8.23 -11.48 -40.06
CA ARG A 567 -8.66 -11.59 -41.47
C ARG A 567 -8.16 -12.83 -42.16
N SER A 568 -6.91 -13.24 -41.93
CA SER A 568 -6.32 -14.45 -42.50
C SER A 568 -7.00 -15.75 -42.05
N LYS A 569 -7.67 -15.70 -40.88
CA LYS A 569 -8.46 -16.79 -40.29
C LYS A 569 -9.95 -16.67 -40.55
N ASN A 570 -10.38 -15.73 -41.40
CA ASN A 570 -11.79 -15.36 -41.62
C ASN A 570 -12.56 -15.03 -40.35
N ILE A 571 -11.89 -14.39 -39.40
CA ILE A 571 -12.47 -13.93 -38.14
C ILE A 571 -12.77 -12.43 -38.27
N ASP A 572 -14.06 -12.05 -38.20
CA ASP A 572 -14.46 -10.66 -38.03
C ASP A 572 -14.81 -10.42 -36.56
N ILE A 573 -13.86 -9.87 -35.82
CA ILE A 573 -14.05 -9.61 -34.40
C ILE A 573 -15.18 -8.61 -34.12
N ARG A 574 -15.60 -7.79 -35.10
CA ARG A 574 -16.74 -6.87 -34.98
C ARG A 574 -18.07 -7.61 -34.79
N THR A 575 -18.16 -8.88 -35.23
CA THR A 575 -19.37 -9.69 -35.08
C THR A 575 -19.61 -10.15 -33.63
N PHE A 576 -18.64 -9.98 -32.74
CA PHE A 576 -18.79 -10.36 -31.32
C PHE A 576 -19.44 -9.25 -30.48
N PHE A 577 -19.68 -8.08 -31.07
CA PHE A 577 -20.29 -6.94 -30.41
C PHE A 577 -21.75 -6.77 -30.82
N PRO A 578 -22.64 -6.32 -29.92
CA PRO A 578 -23.98 -5.93 -30.30
C PRO A 578 -23.89 -4.84 -31.37
N GLN A 579 -24.59 -5.02 -32.47
CA GLN A 579 -24.85 -3.91 -33.39
C GLN A 579 -25.98 -3.11 -32.75
N ASP A 580 -25.73 -1.83 -32.45
CA ASP A 580 -26.76 -0.87 -32.02
C ASP A 580 -27.89 -0.76 -33.10
#